data_75f9017046e7ab77a4ab78b4925c1231
#
_entry.id   75f9017046e7ab77a4ab78b4925c1231
#
_cell.length_a   1.000
_cell.length_b   1.000
_cell.length_c   1.000
_cell.angle_alpha   90.00
_cell.angle_beta   90.00
_cell.angle_gamma   90.00
#
_symmetry.space_group_name_H-M   'P 1'
#
loop_
_entity.id
_entity.type
_entity.pdbx_description
1 polymer ?
#
loop_
_entity_poly.entity_id
_entity_poly.type
_entity_poly.pdbx_seq_one_letter_code
_entity_poly.pdbx_strand_id
1 'polypeptide(L)'
;MARAATLEQPGEIAWRLWRGLKGLASMKTYSDFVDRVFLKEDLLHKLIPQETSAPLLVRRIREADDATISGGREIGEPGVFALIRGGLYYAVDAIHEAHAVFQEASGDLGSYWHGMMHRREGDFENARYWFRRAGRLGFFDTLHHAACEHSAVMARQANWDPYLFTGECEQARFGAEEGVKELAALQLIEFEGVFDYSWRKSGLE
;
A
#
# COMPACT_ATOMS: atom_id res chain seq x y z
N MET A 1 38.67 -9.84 16.18
CA MET A 1 37.98 -9.13 15.08
C MET A 1 36.48 -9.29 15.31
N ALA A 2 35.83 -8.28 15.86
CA ALA A 2 34.39 -8.30 16.12
C ALA A 2 33.65 -8.00 14.79
N ARG A 3 32.71 -8.85 14.39
CA ARG A 3 31.80 -8.58 13.30
C ARG A 3 30.90 -7.41 13.72
N ALA A 4 30.94 -6.35 12.94
CA ALA A 4 29.98 -5.26 13.07
C ALA A 4 28.57 -5.83 12.87
N ALA A 5 27.71 -5.72 13.89
CA ALA A 5 26.29 -5.98 13.75
C ALA A 5 25.72 -4.91 12.79
N THR A 6 25.30 -5.34 11.63
CA THR A 6 24.55 -4.49 10.70
C THR A 6 23.24 -4.12 11.41
N LEU A 7 23.05 -2.85 11.71
CA LEU A 7 21.79 -2.33 12.23
C LEU A 7 20.74 -2.56 11.16
N GLU A 8 19.76 -3.41 11.46
CA GLU A 8 18.61 -3.67 10.57
C GLU A 8 17.89 -2.35 10.28
N GLN A 9 17.56 -2.11 9.03
CA GLN A 9 16.86 -0.89 8.60
C GLN A 9 15.43 -0.90 9.17
N PRO A 10 14.89 0.25 9.59
CA PRO A 10 13.55 0.33 10.19
C PRO A 10 12.42 -0.27 9.34
N GLY A 11 12.54 -0.23 8.01
CA GLY A 11 11.59 -0.86 7.09
C GLY A 11 11.61 -2.41 7.15
N GLU A 12 12.79 -3.03 7.32
CA GLU A 12 12.91 -4.48 7.52
C GLU A 12 12.26 -4.92 8.84
N ILE A 13 12.37 -4.10 9.87
CA ILE A 13 11.77 -4.37 11.19
C ILE A 13 10.25 -4.29 11.09
N ALA A 14 9.69 -3.27 10.45
CA ALA A 14 8.24 -3.12 10.27
C ALA A 14 7.65 -4.29 9.46
N TRP A 15 8.29 -4.68 8.37
CA TRP A 15 7.88 -5.81 7.54
C TRP A 15 8.01 -7.17 8.24
N ARG A 16 9.10 -7.41 9.00
CA ARG A 16 9.29 -8.64 9.79
C ARG A 16 8.35 -8.71 10.98
N LEU A 17 8.10 -7.60 11.67
CA LEU A 17 7.16 -7.51 12.78
C LEU A 17 5.73 -7.76 12.30
N TRP A 18 5.33 -7.18 11.17
CA TRP A 18 4.01 -7.40 10.60
C TRP A 18 3.81 -8.87 10.15
N ARG A 19 4.81 -9.49 9.50
CA ARG A 19 4.80 -10.94 9.23
C ARG A 19 4.84 -11.78 10.51
N GLY A 20 5.52 -11.33 11.54
CA GLY A 20 5.59 -12.00 12.86
C GLY A 20 4.32 -11.85 13.68
N LEU A 21 3.64 -10.70 13.61
CA LEU A 21 2.39 -10.40 14.33
C LEU A 21 1.19 -11.12 13.71
N LYS A 22 1.19 -11.41 12.41
CA LYS A 22 0.19 -12.32 11.79
C LYS A 22 0.36 -13.77 12.25
N GLY A 23 1.13 -14.01 13.34
CA GLY A 23 1.34 -15.27 14.04
C GLY A 23 0.96 -16.49 13.21
N LEU A 24 1.83 -17.40 12.92
CA LEU A 24 1.72 -18.78 12.40
C LEU A 24 0.35 -19.36 11.95
N ALA A 25 -0.73 -18.59 12.04
CA ALA A 25 -2.11 -18.97 11.71
C ALA A 25 -2.63 -18.23 10.48
N SER A 26 -2.08 -18.47 9.33
CA SER A 26 -2.47 -18.08 7.98
C SER A 26 -1.45 -17.17 7.31
N MET A 27 -0.39 -17.74 6.79
CA MET A 27 0.28 -17.18 5.62
C MET A 27 -0.75 -17.21 4.48
N LYS A 28 -1.57 -16.15 4.36
CA LYS A 28 -2.34 -15.92 3.15
C LYS A 28 -1.32 -15.57 2.07
N THR A 29 -0.95 -16.55 1.27
CA THR A 29 -0.13 -16.37 0.10
C THR A 29 -1.05 -15.81 -0.98
N TYR A 30 -0.68 -14.67 -1.55
CA TYR A 30 -1.25 -14.21 -2.81
C TYR A 30 -0.89 -15.21 -3.92
N SER A 31 -0.63 -14.79 -5.11
CA SER A 31 0.04 -15.64 -6.10
C SER A 31 1.56 -15.55 -5.93
N ASP A 32 2.28 -16.55 -6.45
CA ASP A 32 3.75 -16.52 -6.52
C ASP A 32 4.26 -15.25 -7.20
N PHE A 33 3.52 -14.72 -8.17
CA PHE A 33 3.87 -13.50 -8.87
C PHE A 33 3.78 -12.28 -7.94
N VAL A 34 2.67 -12.11 -7.23
CA VAL A 34 2.43 -11.02 -6.29
C VAL A 34 3.43 -11.10 -5.13
N ASP A 35 3.63 -12.28 -4.57
CA ASP A 35 4.57 -12.49 -3.46
C ASP A 35 6.00 -12.11 -3.85
N ARG A 36 6.43 -12.41 -5.10
CA ARG A 36 7.74 -11.98 -5.61
C ARG A 36 7.87 -10.48 -5.77
N VAL A 37 6.81 -9.77 -6.14
CA VAL A 37 6.82 -8.30 -6.17
C VAL A 37 7.00 -7.76 -4.75
N PHE A 38 6.32 -8.35 -3.77
CA PHE A 38 6.38 -7.91 -2.36
C PHE A 38 7.64 -8.35 -1.62
N LEU A 39 8.45 -9.23 -2.18
CA LEU A 39 9.80 -9.54 -1.66
C LEU A 39 10.83 -8.45 -1.97
N LYS A 40 10.48 -7.45 -2.79
CA LYS A 40 11.38 -6.31 -3.03
C LYS A 40 11.64 -5.58 -1.72
N GLU A 41 12.91 -5.35 -1.43
CA GLU A 41 13.34 -4.49 -0.31
C GLU A 41 12.86 -3.05 -0.53
N ASP A 42 12.58 -2.35 0.57
CA ASP A 42 12.20 -0.92 0.57
C ASP A 42 10.91 -0.58 -0.20
N LEU A 43 9.91 -1.47 -0.19
CA LEU A 43 8.58 -1.11 -0.71
C LEU A 43 8.01 0.10 0.04
N LEU A 44 7.52 1.08 -0.72
CA LEU A 44 6.77 2.23 -0.18
C LEU A 44 7.54 3.10 0.85
N HIS A 45 8.87 2.99 0.92
CA HIS A 45 9.69 3.75 1.87
C HIS A 45 9.70 5.27 1.60
N LYS A 46 9.31 5.69 0.39
CA LYS A 46 9.17 7.10 0.02
C LYS A 46 7.71 7.52 0.11
N LEU A 47 7.44 8.63 0.78
CA LEU A 47 6.09 9.21 0.79
C LEU A 47 5.72 9.74 -0.59
N ILE A 48 6.65 10.43 -1.25
CA ILE A 48 6.48 11.02 -2.59
C ILE A 48 7.64 10.54 -3.47
N PRO A 49 7.51 9.42 -4.18
CA PRO A 49 8.54 8.96 -5.10
C PRO A 49 8.58 9.85 -6.35
N GLN A 50 9.77 10.14 -6.87
CA GLN A 50 9.93 10.89 -8.11
C GLN A 50 9.91 9.96 -9.34
N GLU A 51 10.39 8.73 -9.16
CA GLU A 51 10.48 7.72 -10.20
C GLU A 51 10.43 6.31 -9.59
N THR A 52 10.12 5.33 -10.41
CA THR A 52 10.13 3.94 -9.96
C THR A 52 11.53 3.49 -9.56
N SER A 53 11.60 2.80 -8.41
CA SER A 53 12.83 2.15 -7.93
C SER A 53 13.05 0.75 -8.55
N ALA A 54 12.12 0.25 -9.38
CA ALA A 54 12.12 -1.12 -9.87
C ALA A 54 11.63 -1.26 -11.32
N PRO A 55 12.30 -0.66 -12.33
CA PRO A 55 11.82 -0.65 -13.72
C PRO A 55 11.64 -2.07 -14.32
N LEU A 56 12.43 -3.05 -13.89
CA LEU A 56 12.26 -4.44 -14.32
C LEU A 56 10.97 -5.08 -13.76
N LEU A 57 10.56 -4.72 -12.53
CA LEU A 57 9.28 -5.17 -11.98
C LEU A 57 8.11 -4.49 -12.68
N VAL A 58 8.20 -3.20 -12.98
CA VAL A 58 7.19 -2.47 -13.77
C VAL A 58 6.94 -3.18 -15.11
N ARG A 59 8.02 -3.54 -15.81
CA ARG A 59 7.91 -4.31 -17.07
C ARG A 59 7.23 -5.66 -16.84
N ARG A 60 7.62 -6.42 -15.82
CA ARG A 60 7.00 -7.72 -15.50
C ARG A 60 5.51 -7.60 -15.16
N ILE A 61 5.12 -6.58 -14.39
CA ILE A 61 3.71 -6.32 -14.07
C ILE A 61 2.92 -6.00 -15.34
N ARG A 62 3.51 -5.25 -16.27
CA ARG A 62 2.88 -4.91 -17.56
C ARG A 62 2.68 -6.13 -18.46
N GLU A 63 3.66 -7.03 -18.50
CA GLU A 63 3.66 -8.22 -19.36
C GLU A 63 2.85 -9.39 -18.75
N ALA A 64 2.60 -9.39 -17.43
CA ALA A 64 1.83 -10.44 -16.78
C ALA A 64 0.35 -10.40 -17.21
N ASP A 65 -0.19 -11.54 -17.60
CA ASP A 65 -1.64 -11.71 -17.79
C ASP A 65 -2.36 -11.88 -16.44
N ASP A 66 -3.67 -11.84 -16.47
CA ASP A 66 -4.50 -11.95 -15.27
C ASP A 66 -4.36 -13.33 -14.60
N ALA A 67 -4.15 -14.39 -15.37
CA ALA A 67 -3.92 -15.72 -14.83
C ALA A 67 -2.61 -15.79 -14.02
N THR A 68 -1.56 -15.14 -14.51
CA THR A 68 -0.28 -15.02 -13.78
C THR A 68 -0.46 -14.24 -12.46
N ILE A 69 -1.16 -13.10 -12.50
CA ILE A 69 -1.38 -12.27 -11.31
C ILE A 69 -2.30 -12.97 -10.30
N SER A 70 -3.38 -13.62 -10.76
CA SER A 70 -4.30 -14.37 -9.88
C SER A 70 -3.71 -15.70 -9.38
N GLY A 71 -2.61 -16.19 -10.00
CA GLY A 71 -2.07 -17.52 -9.75
C GLY A 71 -2.98 -18.62 -10.27
N GLY A 72 -3.68 -18.38 -11.38
CA GLY A 72 -4.61 -19.29 -12.01
C GLY A 72 -5.96 -19.44 -11.27
N ARG A 73 -6.21 -18.64 -10.23
CA ARG A 73 -7.48 -18.63 -9.52
C ARG A 73 -8.56 -17.93 -10.36
N GLU A 74 -9.82 -18.35 -10.19
CA GLU A 74 -10.97 -17.71 -10.83
C GLU A 74 -11.18 -16.30 -10.26
N ILE A 75 -11.38 -15.33 -11.14
CA ILE A 75 -11.61 -13.93 -10.77
C ILE A 75 -13.12 -13.69 -10.73
N GLY A 76 -13.65 -13.48 -9.53
CA GLY A 76 -15.08 -13.23 -9.32
C GLY A 76 -15.50 -11.82 -9.74
N GLU A 77 -14.67 -10.80 -9.43
CA GLU A 77 -14.98 -9.39 -9.68
C GLU A 77 -13.85 -8.73 -10.51
N PRO A 78 -13.91 -8.79 -11.86
CA PRO A 78 -12.83 -8.27 -12.74
C PRO A 78 -12.51 -6.80 -12.53
N GLY A 79 -13.52 -5.95 -12.26
CA GLY A 79 -13.34 -4.52 -12.00
C GLY A 79 -12.54 -4.25 -10.71
N VAL A 80 -12.73 -5.08 -9.69
CA VAL A 80 -11.94 -5.02 -8.45
C VAL A 80 -10.56 -5.62 -8.68
N PHE A 81 -10.47 -6.70 -9.46
CA PHE A 81 -9.20 -7.34 -9.77
C PHE A 81 -8.25 -6.39 -10.53
N ALA A 82 -8.75 -5.52 -11.38
CA ALA A 82 -7.93 -4.51 -12.04
C ALA A 82 -7.16 -3.63 -11.05
N LEU A 83 -7.74 -3.36 -9.87
CA LEU A 83 -7.08 -2.60 -8.79
C LEU A 83 -5.84 -3.31 -8.23
N ILE A 84 -5.79 -4.65 -8.30
CA ILE A 84 -4.61 -5.43 -7.89
C ILE A 84 -3.41 -5.07 -8.77
N ARG A 85 -3.58 -4.98 -10.09
CA ARG A 85 -2.52 -4.55 -11.01
C ARG A 85 -2.08 -3.11 -10.71
N GLY A 86 -3.02 -2.20 -10.46
CA GLY A 86 -2.72 -0.84 -10.03
C GLY A 86 -1.94 -0.81 -8.71
N GLY A 87 -2.34 -1.64 -7.75
CA GLY A 87 -1.64 -1.80 -6.47
C GLY A 87 -0.21 -2.32 -6.61
N LEU A 88 0.04 -3.24 -7.55
CA LEU A 88 1.40 -3.71 -7.85
C LEU A 88 2.28 -2.59 -8.42
N TYR A 89 1.75 -1.77 -9.33
CA TYR A 89 2.47 -0.58 -9.82
C TYR A 89 2.74 0.43 -8.70
N TYR A 90 1.73 0.69 -7.87
CA TYR A 90 1.84 1.57 -6.72
C TYR A 90 2.96 1.10 -5.76
N ALA A 91 3.05 -0.21 -5.49
CA ALA A 91 4.04 -0.79 -4.59
C ALA A 91 5.48 -0.59 -5.06
N VAL A 92 5.72 -0.54 -6.38
CA VAL A 92 7.05 -0.37 -6.97
C VAL A 92 7.34 1.07 -7.42
N ASP A 93 6.62 2.05 -6.85
CA ASP A 93 6.76 3.47 -7.15
C ASP A 93 6.46 3.86 -8.62
N ALA A 94 5.78 3.01 -9.37
CA ALA A 94 5.35 3.28 -10.74
C ALA A 94 4.02 4.04 -10.72
N ILE A 95 4.06 5.26 -10.17
CA ILE A 95 2.86 6.07 -9.86
C ILE A 95 2.08 6.41 -11.12
N HIS A 96 2.75 6.69 -12.23
CA HIS A 96 2.09 7.00 -13.49
C HIS A 96 1.28 5.80 -14.04
N GLU A 97 1.84 4.60 -14.00
CA GLU A 97 1.14 3.37 -14.38
C GLU A 97 0.01 3.03 -13.42
N ALA A 98 0.20 3.26 -12.12
CA ALA A 98 -0.85 3.10 -11.12
C ALA A 98 -2.01 4.06 -11.37
N HIS A 99 -1.71 5.33 -11.68
CA HIS A 99 -2.71 6.34 -12.02
C HIS A 99 -3.55 5.92 -13.24
N ALA A 100 -2.91 5.44 -14.31
CA ALA A 100 -3.61 4.97 -15.51
C ALA A 100 -4.63 3.86 -15.21
N VAL A 101 -4.37 3.01 -14.20
CA VAL A 101 -5.33 1.99 -13.75
C VAL A 101 -6.43 2.60 -12.89
N PHE A 102 -6.07 3.42 -11.91
CA PHE A 102 -7.03 3.91 -10.92
C PHE A 102 -8.01 4.94 -11.46
N GLN A 103 -7.62 5.72 -12.48
CA GLN A 103 -8.53 6.67 -13.11
C GLN A 103 -9.69 6.01 -13.86
N GLU A 104 -9.50 4.77 -14.36
CA GLU A 104 -10.54 3.98 -15.02
C GLU A 104 -11.41 3.21 -14.02
N ALA A 105 -10.99 3.16 -12.75
CA ALA A 105 -11.67 2.39 -11.74
C ALA A 105 -12.93 3.10 -11.23
N SER A 106 -14.01 2.34 -11.06
CA SER A 106 -15.27 2.82 -10.50
C SER A 106 -15.46 2.37 -9.05
N GLY A 107 -16.41 3.04 -8.35
CA GLY A 107 -16.81 2.69 -7.00
C GLY A 107 -15.88 3.22 -5.91
N ASP A 108 -16.26 2.94 -4.67
CA ASP A 108 -15.63 3.52 -3.47
C ASP A 108 -14.19 3.03 -3.30
N LEU A 109 -13.93 1.75 -3.57
CA LEU A 109 -12.59 1.17 -3.45
C LEU A 109 -11.63 1.72 -4.51
N GLY A 110 -12.09 1.89 -5.76
CA GLY A 110 -11.34 2.55 -6.83
C GLY A 110 -11.01 4.00 -6.46
N SER A 111 -11.99 4.73 -5.92
CA SER A 111 -11.79 6.09 -5.42
C SER A 111 -10.76 6.15 -4.28
N TYR A 112 -10.75 5.17 -3.39
CA TYR A 112 -9.76 5.11 -2.31
C TYR A 112 -8.33 4.92 -2.83
N TRP A 113 -8.13 3.95 -3.74
CA TRP A 113 -6.85 3.74 -4.41
C TRP A 113 -6.35 4.99 -5.14
N HIS A 114 -7.27 5.69 -5.82
CA HIS A 114 -6.97 6.93 -6.54
C HIS A 114 -6.52 8.03 -5.56
N GLY A 115 -7.18 8.14 -4.40
CA GLY A 115 -6.77 9.06 -3.34
C GLY A 115 -5.38 8.76 -2.78
N MET A 116 -5.08 7.48 -2.51
CA MET A 116 -3.74 7.05 -2.07
C MET A 116 -2.67 7.42 -3.11
N MET A 117 -2.96 7.21 -4.39
CA MET A 117 -2.04 7.49 -5.49
C MET A 117 -1.75 8.99 -5.59
N HIS A 118 -2.77 9.87 -5.57
CA HIS A 118 -2.57 11.31 -5.59
C HIS A 118 -1.79 11.83 -4.37
N ARG A 119 -1.99 11.23 -3.18
CA ARG A 119 -1.17 11.56 -2.02
C ARG A 119 0.31 11.29 -2.29
N ARG A 120 0.66 10.20 -2.99
CA ARG A 120 2.04 9.88 -3.34
C ARG A 120 2.59 10.68 -4.52
N GLU A 121 1.73 11.26 -5.35
CA GLU A 121 2.14 12.30 -6.32
C GLU A 121 2.46 13.64 -5.63
N GLY A 122 2.03 13.82 -4.38
CA GLY A 122 2.11 15.10 -3.68
C GLY A 122 0.95 16.04 -4.01
N ASP A 123 -0.07 15.56 -4.70
CA ASP A 123 -1.32 16.27 -4.97
C ASP A 123 -2.35 15.99 -3.86
N PHE A 124 -2.12 16.62 -2.71
CA PHE A 124 -2.88 16.37 -1.49
C PHE A 124 -4.34 16.83 -1.57
N GLU A 125 -4.62 17.88 -2.34
CA GLU A 125 -5.98 18.37 -2.54
C GLU A 125 -6.82 17.36 -3.34
N ASN A 126 -6.23 16.81 -4.39
CA ASN A 126 -6.87 15.78 -5.20
C ASN A 126 -7.00 14.46 -4.43
N ALA A 127 -6.02 14.11 -3.60
CA ALA A 127 -6.12 12.98 -2.68
C ALA A 127 -7.35 13.12 -1.76
N ARG A 128 -7.54 14.29 -1.12
CA ARG A 128 -8.71 14.56 -0.28
C ARG A 128 -10.02 14.50 -1.05
N TYR A 129 -10.05 14.98 -2.30
CA TYR A 129 -11.22 14.86 -3.17
C TYR A 129 -11.62 13.40 -3.37
N TRP A 130 -10.67 12.54 -3.71
CA TRP A 130 -10.93 11.13 -3.97
C TRP A 130 -11.29 10.36 -2.70
N PHE A 131 -10.67 10.63 -1.57
CA PHE A 131 -11.06 10.03 -0.29
C PHE A 131 -12.49 10.43 0.12
N ARG A 132 -12.94 11.65 -0.22
CA ARG A 132 -14.33 12.07 0.00
C ARG A 132 -15.30 11.23 -0.84
N ARG A 133 -14.93 10.91 -2.07
CA ARG A 133 -15.73 10.04 -2.93
C ARG A 133 -15.77 8.60 -2.45
N ALA A 134 -14.66 8.10 -1.92
CA ALA A 134 -14.55 6.74 -1.39
C ALA A 134 -15.42 6.52 -0.14
N GLY A 135 -15.60 7.55 0.68
CA GLY A 135 -16.30 7.41 1.95
C GLY A 135 -15.63 6.43 2.91
N ARG A 136 -16.44 5.80 3.78
CA ARG A 136 -15.94 4.80 4.73
C ARG A 136 -15.97 3.41 4.11
N LEU A 137 -14.85 2.70 4.17
CA LEU A 137 -14.71 1.34 3.64
C LEU A 137 -14.64 0.30 4.77
N GLY A 138 -15.03 -0.93 4.47
CA GLY A 138 -15.16 -2.01 5.45
C GLY A 138 -13.85 -2.48 6.10
N PHE A 139 -12.70 -2.07 5.58
CA PHE A 139 -11.39 -2.39 6.18
C PHE A 139 -10.87 -1.33 7.17
N PHE A 140 -11.55 -0.18 7.33
CA PHE A 140 -11.06 0.93 8.15
C PHE A 140 -10.83 0.55 9.62
N ASP A 141 -11.67 -0.27 10.21
CA ASP A 141 -11.51 -0.67 11.62
C ASP A 141 -10.25 -1.56 11.80
N THR A 142 -10.03 -2.50 10.88
CA THR A 142 -8.82 -3.36 10.90
C THR A 142 -7.56 -2.53 10.63
N LEU A 143 -7.63 -1.60 9.68
CA LEU A 143 -6.52 -0.70 9.37
C LEU A 143 -6.19 0.21 10.55
N HIS A 144 -7.21 0.79 11.19
CA HIS A 144 -7.02 1.64 12.36
C HIS A 144 -6.31 0.87 13.49
N HIS A 145 -6.76 -0.34 13.79
CA HIS A 145 -6.13 -1.18 14.81
C HIS A 145 -4.64 -1.40 14.52
N ALA A 146 -4.29 -1.77 13.29
CA ALA A 146 -2.90 -1.96 12.89
C ALA A 146 -2.09 -0.64 12.95
N ALA A 147 -2.67 0.48 12.52
CA ALA A 147 -2.01 1.77 12.53
C ALA A 147 -1.73 2.29 13.96
N CYS A 148 -2.61 2.00 14.93
CA CYS A 148 -2.43 2.40 16.33
C CYS A 148 -1.20 1.77 16.99
N GLU A 149 -0.80 0.60 16.55
CA GLU A 149 0.40 -0.09 17.07
C GLU A 149 1.71 0.61 16.62
N HIS A 150 1.64 1.41 15.55
CA HIS A 150 2.80 2.03 14.91
C HIS A 150 2.84 3.55 15.01
N SER A 151 1.74 4.20 15.38
CA SER A 151 1.68 5.67 15.46
C SER A 151 0.85 6.15 16.64
N ALA A 152 1.48 6.97 17.48
CA ALA A 152 0.82 7.63 18.59
C ALA A 152 -0.23 8.65 18.09
N VAL A 153 -0.07 9.20 16.88
CA VAL A 153 -1.06 10.11 16.26
C VAL A 153 -2.32 9.31 15.91
N MET A 154 -2.17 8.15 15.27
CA MET A 154 -3.29 7.28 14.91
C MET A 154 -3.97 6.69 16.16
N ALA A 155 -3.24 6.34 17.20
CA ALA A 155 -3.78 5.83 18.47
C ALA A 155 -4.68 6.83 19.23
N ARG A 156 -4.60 8.12 18.93
CA ARG A 156 -5.46 9.16 19.51
C ARG A 156 -6.76 9.37 18.73
N GLN A 157 -6.88 8.75 17.57
CA GLN A 157 -8.07 8.85 16.74
C GLN A 157 -9.07 7.74 17.11
N ALA A 158 -10.36 8.00 16.87
CA ALA A 158 -11.40 6.99 17.08
C ALA A 158 -11.50 5.97 15.93
N ASN A 159 -10.98 6.32 14.76
CA ASN A 159 -11.01 5.52 13.55
C ASN A 159 -9.85 5.89 12.62
N TRP A 160 -9.58 5.05 11.61
CA TRP A 160 -8.74 5.44 10.49
C TRP A 160 -9.31 6.66 9.77
N ASP A 161 -8.50 7.69 9.63
CA ASP A 161 -8.84 8.93 8.94
C ASP A 161 -7.82 9.22 7.82
N PRO A 162 -8.18 8.95 6.55
CA PRO A 162 -7.29 9.20 5.42
C PRO A 162 -6.99 10.71 5.21
N TYR A 163 -7.87 11.62 5.70
CA TYR A 163 -7.62 13.06 5.62
C TYR A 163 -6.53 13.50 6.59
N LEU A 164 -6.61 13.00 7.83
CA LEU A 164 -5.58 13.24 8.83
C LEU A 164 -4.24 12.72 8.32
N PHE A 165 -4.19 11.46 7.86
CA PHE A 165 -2.97 10.87 7.33
C PHE A 165 -2.41 11.64 6.12
N THR A 166 -3.28 12.12 5.23
CA THR A 166 -2.88 12.99 4.11
C THR A 166 -2.28 14.30 4.60
N GLY A 167 -2.85 14.92 5.64
CA GLY A 167 -2.32 16.13 6.26
C GLY A 167 -0.93 15.93 6.89
N GLU A 168 -0.72 14.81 7.59
CA GLU A 168 0.58 14.44 8.15
C GLU A 168 1.64 14.25 7.05
N CYS A 169 1.29 13.57 5.95
CA CYS A 169 2.18 13.40 4.80
C CYS A 169 2.52 14.75 4.12
N GLU A 170 1.55 15.66 4.03
CA GLU A 170 1.75 17.00 3.47
C GLU A 170 2.71 17.83 4.32
N GLN A 171 2.56 17.80 5.62
CA GLN A 171 3.44 18.51 6.56
C GLN A 171 4.85 17.92 6.57
N ALA A 172 4.98 16.60 6.46
CA ALA A 172 6.27 15.91 6.48
C ALA A 172 7.20 16.28 5.31
N ARG A 173 6.67 16.90 4.22
CA ARG A 173 7.52 17.43 3.13
C ARG A 173 8.57 18.43 3.61
N PHE A 174 8.29 19.09 4.73
CA PHE A 174 9.15 20.11 5.33
C PHE A 174 9.74 19.67 6.69
N GLY A 175 9.49 18.41 7.06
CA GLY A 175 9.82 17.87 8.37
C GLY A 175 11.15 17.14 8.44
N ALA A 176 11.44 16.60 9.64
CA ALA A 176 12.63 15.79 9.89
C ALA A 176 12.48 14.38 9.29
N GLU A 177 13.60 13.76 8.93
CA GLU A 177 13.66 12.42 8.33
C GLU A 177 12.96 11.33 9.17
N GLU A 178 13.00 11.45 10.49
CA GLU A 178 12.37 10.48 11.41
C GLU A 178 10.84 10.43 11.25
N GLY A 179 10.19 11.59 11.14
CA GLY A 179 8.74 11.66 10.88
C GLY A 179 8.36 11.07 9.53
N VAL A 180 9.21 11.24 8.52
CA VAL A 180 9.00 10.62 7.19
C VAL A 180 9.02 9.10 7.28
N LYS A 181 9.91 8.51 8.09
CA LYS A 181 9.99 7.05 8.27
C LYS A 181 8.74 6.47 8.96
N GLU A 182 8.23 7.13 9.99
CA GLU A 182 6.98 6.72 10.65
C GLU A 182 5.81 6.73 9.66
N LEU A 183 5.66 7.81 8.90
CA LEU A 183 4.59 7.93 7.91
C LEU A 183 4.74 6.94 6.75
N ALA A 184 5.97 6.62 6.34
CA ALA A 184 6.21 5.58 5.34
C ALA A 184 5.80 4.18 5.85
N ALA A 185 6.02 3.89 7.14
CA ALA A 185 5.53 2.66 7.76
C ALA A 185 4.00 2.61 7.78
N LEU A 186 3.33 3.72 8.14
CA LEU A 186 1.86 3.83 8.06
C LEU A 186 1.35 3.68 6.63
N GLN A 187 2.04 4.25 5.65
CA GLN A 187 1.70 4.09 4.22
C GLN A 187 1.76 2.63 3.78
N LEU A 188 2.74 1.86 4.26
CA LEU A 188 2.84 0.43 4.01
C LEU A 188 1.68 -0.33 4.65
N ILE A 189 1.35 -0.04 5.91
CA ILE A 189 0.22 -0.65 6.63
C ILE A 189 -1.10 -0.38 5.91
N GLU A 190 -1.34 0.86 5.47
CA GLU A 190 -2.51 1.22 4.68
C GLU A 190 -2.55 0.45 3.36
N PHE A 191 -1.44 0.43 2.62
CA PHE A 191 -1.33 -0.29 1.35
C PHE A 191 -1.69 -1.77 1.51
N GLU A 192 -1.12 -2.44 2.51
CA GLU A 192 -1.37 -3.86 2.75
C GLU A 192 -2.83 -4.14 3.11
N GLY A 193 -3.43 -3.30 3.95
CA GLY A 193 -4.85 -3.41 4.30
C GLY A 193 -5.77 -3.26 3.09
N VAL A 194 -5.49 -2.29 2.24
CA VAL A 194 -6.27 -2.03 1.01
C VAL A 194 -6.03 -3.10 -0.04
N PHE A 195 -4.78 -3.55 -0.20
CA PHE A 195 -4.44 -4.60 -1.16
C PHE A 195 -5.10 -5.94 -0.78
N ASP A 196 -5.00 -6.35 0.49
CA ASP A 196 -5.63 -7.57 0.99
C ASP A 196 -7.16 -7.52 0.87
N TYR A 197 -7.76 -6.36 1.18
CA TYR A 197 -9.20 -6.17 0.98
C TYR A 197 -9.60 -6.27 -0.50
N SER A 198 -8.82 -5.65 -1.39
CA SER A 198 -9.05 -5.73 -2.84
C SER A 198 -8.90 -7.16 -3.37
N TRP A 199 -7.87 -7.87 -2.89
CA TRP A 199 -7.62 -9.27 -3.24
C TRP A 199 -8.82 -10.16 -2.91
N ARG A 200 -9.28 -10.11 -1.66
CA ARG A 200 -10.45 -10.90 -1.22
C ARG A 200 -11.73 -10.48 -1.95
N LYS A 201 -11.94 -9.19 -2.13
CA LYS A 201 -13.12 -8.67 -2.81
C LYS A 201 -13.14 -9.01 -4.30
N SER A 202 -12.01 -9.30 -4.92
CA SER A 202 -11.94 -9.81 -6.30
C SER A 202 -12.29 -11.29 -6.42
N GLY A 203 -12.57 -11.99 -5.32
CA GLY A 203 -12.87 -13.42 -5.28
C GLY A 203 -11.66 -14.33 -5.10
N LEU A 204 -10.47 -13.75 -4.84
CA LEU A 204 -9.21 -14.47 -4.69
C LEU A 204 -8.94 -14.78 -3.21
N GLU A 205 -9.56 -15.80 -2.65
CA GLU A 205 -9.33 -16.30 -1.30
C GLU A 205 -8.30 -17.45 -1.24
#